data_4da3557b53b77a6cb3af78dcf880f5b2
#
_entry.id   4da3557b53b77a6cb3af78dcf880f5b2
#
_cell.length_a   1.000
_cell.length_b   1.000
_cell.length_c   1.000
_cell.angle_alpha   90.00
_cell.angle_beta   90.00
_cell.angle_gamma   90.00
#
_symmetry.space_group_name_H-M   'P 1'
#
loop_
_entity.id
_entity.type
_entity.pdbx_description
1 polymer ?
#
loop_
_entity_poly.entity_id
_entity_poly.type
_entity_poly.pdbx_seq_one_letter_code
_entity_poly.pdbx_strand_id
1 'polypeptide(L)'
;MKTYENLTTYNPGEIESKWYSYWENQGYFHEEVDTDKEPFSIVLPPPNVTGMLHMGHALDNTLQDILIRFKRMQGYNVLWMPGTDHAGIATQIKVEEMLAKEEGKSRYDLGREKFVERVWKWKKEYGDTIVKQIRSLGASCDWSRERFTLDEGYYHAVREVFVSLYEKGLIYRGERIINWCPRCATALSDVEVEHEDEHGHLWHIKYPVKGEEGRFVIVATTRPETMFGDVAVAVNPEDDRYKDLIGKTLILPFVDREIPVIADDYVDASFGTGCVKITPAHDPNDFEMGQRHNLESIVVMNNDATMNEGAGKFNGMTREEARKQVVAELDELGLLEKIEDHDHAVGHCSRCKTIIEPMVSKQWFVDMKPLAEPALKVVKDGEVQFVPERFTKTYVNWLENIRDWTISRQLWWGHRIPAWYCDDCGETIVSREDITECPHCHGHVTQDPDVLDTWFSSGLWPFATMGWPKDTAELKQWYPTSVLVTGYDIIFFWVARMIFMALEFEHEIPFKHVFIHGLVR
;
A
#
# COMPACT_ATOMS: atom_id res chain seq x y z
N MET A 1 -14.08 46.35 -30.39
CA MET A 1 -14.48 45.92 -29.02
C MET A 1 -15.86 45.33 -29.13
N LYS A 2 -16.05 44.04 -28.88
CA LYS A 2 -17.39 43.49 -28.68
C LYS A 2 -17.90 44.03 -27.33
N THR A 3 -18.99 44.78 -27.36
CA THR A 3 -19.65 45.27 -26.15
C THR A 3 -20.28 44.09 -25.42
N TYR A 4 -19.83 43.82 -24.19
CA TYR A 4 -20.31 42.72 -23.33
C TYR A 4 -21.64 43.11 -22.62
N GLU A 5 -22.32 44.14 -23.04
CA GLU A 5 -23.48 44.73 -22.36
C GLU A 5 -24.73 43.84 -22.29
N ASN A 6 -24.75 42.69 -22.97
CA ASN A 6 -25.90 41.77 -22.96
C ASN A 6 -25.59 40.30 -22.72
N LEU A 7 -24.44 39.96 -22.13
CA LEU A 7 -24.15 38.57 -21.75
C LEU A 7 -24.79 38.22 -20.41
N THR A 8 -25.82 37.41 -20.43
CA THR A 8 -26.53 36.93 -19.23
C THR A 8 -25.94 35.63 -18.69
N THR A 9 -25.06 34.97 -19.44
CA THR A 9 -24.44 33.67 -19.07
C THR A 9 -22.99 33.64 -19.47
N TYR A 10 -22.18 32.97 -18.63
CA TYR A 10 -20.78 32.67 -18.92
C TYR A 10 -20.68 31.52 -19.95
N ASN A 11 -19.94 31.75 -21.05
CA ASN A 11 -19.68 30.74 -22.06
C ASN A 11 -18.20 30.33 -21.98
N PRO A 12 -17.87 29.19 -21.32
CA PRO A 12 -16.50 28.77 -21.13
C PRO A 12 -15.75 28.52 -22.45
N GLY A 13 -16.42 27.96 -23.44
CA GLY A 13 -15.79 27.60 -24.73
C GLY A 13 -15.22 28.78 -25.50
N GLU A 14 -15.75 30.01 -25.28
CA GLU A 14 -15.25 31.23 -25.93
C GLU A 14 -14.15 31.95 -25.15
N ILE A 15 -13.98 31.60 -23.85
CA ILE A 15 -13.23 32.43 -22.90
C ILE A 15 -12.01 31.67 -22.36
N GLU A 16 -12.18 30.43 -21.88
CA GLU A 16 -11.19 29.72 -21.09
C GLU A 16 -9.90 29.48 -21.86
N SER A 17 -9.95 28.83 -23.02
CA SER A 17 -8.76 28.50 -23.78
C SER A 17 -7.96 29.71 -24.23
N LYS A 18 -8.68 30.81 -24.58
CA LYS A 18 -8.06 32.06 -25.01
C LYS A 18 -7.27 32.69 -23.87
N TRP A 19 -7.89 32.84 -22.69
CA TRP A 19 -7.24 33.52 -21.57
C TRP A 19 -6.17 32.69 -20.94
N TYR A 20 -6.36 31.38 -20.84
CA TYR A 20 -5.35 30.49 -20.30
C TYR A 20 -4.06 30.49 -21.14
N SER A 21 -4.21 30.35 -22.47
CA SER A 21 -3.07 30.45 -23.40
C SER A 21 -2.38 31.82 -23.32
N TYR A 22 -3.14 32.91 -23.12
CA TYR A 22 -2.55 34.21 -22.94
C TYR A 22 -1.71 34.30 -21.67
N TRP A 23 -2.21 33.84 -20.53
CA TRP A 23 -1.51 33.88 -19.26
C TRP A 23 -0.24 33.03 -19.29
N GLU A 24 -0.31 31.84 -19.85
CA GLU A 24 0.81 30.92 -19.98
C GLU A 24 1.91 31.51 -20.90
N ASN A 25 1.53 32.06 -22.07
CA ASN A 25 2.46 32.70 -23.00
C ASN A 25 3.12 33.98 -22.43
N GLN A 26 2.49 34.64 -21.48
CA GLN A 26 3.08 35.77 -20.78
C GLN A 26 3.98 35.35 -19.58
N GLY A 27 4.04 34.04 -19.27
CA GLY A 27 4.83 33.52 -18.17
C GLY A 27 4.29 33.88 -16.78
N TYR A 28 3.01 34.22 -16.63
CA TYR A 28 2.44 34.70 -15.36
C TYR A 28 2.42 33.65 -14.25
N PHE A 29 2.60 32.37 -14.57
CA PHE A 29 2.59 31.28 -13.60
C PHE A 29 3.98 30.82 -13.23
N HIS A 30 5.01 31.27 -13.95
CA HIS A 30 6.40 30.97 -13.71
C HIS A 30 7.05 32.05 -12.87
N GLU A 31 7.82 31.65 -11.87
CA GLU A 31 8.68 32.50 -11.07
C GLU A 31 10.11 31.94 -11.08
N GLU A 32 11.07 32.82 -11.28
CA GLU A 32 12.47 32.49 -11.01
C GLU A 32 12.75 32.53 -9.50
N VAL A 33 13.78 31.83 -9.06
CA VAL A 33 14.24 31.91 -7.67
C VAL A 33 14.63 33.34 -7.35
N ASP A 34 13.98 33.92 -6.34
CA ASP A 34 14.20 35.30 -5.90
C ASP A 34 14.29 35.34 -4.36
N THR A 35 15.53 35.32 -3.87
CA THR A 35 15.84 35.29 -2.43
C THR A 35 15.49 36.59 -1.69
N ASP A 36 15.17 37.66 -2.41
CA ASP A 36 14.76 38.94 -1.82
C ASP A 36 13.25 38.95 -1.51
N LYS A 37 12.49 37.97 -2.01
CA LYS A 37 11.07 37.80 -1.74
C LYS A 37 10.80 36.65 -0.79
N GLU A 38 9.77 36.80 0.04
CA GLU A 38 9.28 35.73 0.89
C GLU A 38 8.71 34.60 0.03
N PRO A 39 9.15 33.33 0.22
CA PRO A 39 8.65 32.21 -0.58
C PRO A 39 7.27 31.75 -0.12
N PHE A 40 6.48 31.31 -1.08
CA PHE A 40 5.24 30.56 -0.84
C PHE A 40 5.10 29.44 -1.86
N SER A 41 5.04 28.20 -1.41
CA SER A 41 4.98 27.06 -2.29
C SER A 41 3.90 26.06 -1.89
N ILE A 42 3.31 25.44 -2.90
CA ILE A 42 2.42 24.27 -2.78
C ILE A 42 2.88 23.24 -3.80
N VAL A 43 2.97 21.98 -3.38
CA VAL A 43 3.06 20.86 -4.30
C VAL A 43 1.67 20.32 -4.58
N LEU A 44 1.28 20.30 -5.84
CA LEU A 44 -0.02 19.75 -6.25
C LEU A 44 -0.07 18.26 -5.87
N PRO A 45 -1.11 17.76 -5.18
CA PRO A 45 -1.32 16.32 -5.07
C PRO A 45 -1.34 15.69 -6.47
N PRO A 46 -0.33 14.87 -6.83
CA PRO A 46 -0.19 14.44 -8.21
C PRO A 46 -1.30 13.46 -8.58
N PRO A 47 -2.19 13.79 -9.53
CA PRO A 47 -3.25 12.88 -9.92
C PRO A 47 -2.69 11.58 -10.49
N ASN A 48 -3.32 10.47 -10.14
CA ASN A 48 -3.02 9.16 -10.68
C ASN A 48 -3.36 9.08 -12.18
N VAL A 49 -2.45 8.53 -13.00
CA VAL A 49 -2.68 8.38 -14.45
C VAL A 49 -3.63 7.22 -14.78
N THR A 50 -4.74 7.11 -14.05
CA THR A 50 -5.72 6.01 -14.16
C THR A 50 -6.95 6.34 -14.99
N GLY A 51 -7.15 7.61 -15.34
CA GLY A 51 -8.31 8.07 -16.09
C GLY A 51 -8.47 9.59 -16.08
N MET A 52 -9.68 10.05 -16.39
CA MET A 52 -10.03 11.48 -16.35
C MET A 52 -10.24 11.97 -14.92
N LEU A 53 -10.01 13.27 -14.70
CA LEU A 53 -10.31 13.94 -13.44
C LEU A 53 -11.81 14.04 -13.19
N HIS A 54 -12.18 14.19 -11.94
CA HIS A 54 -13.57 14.38 -11.47
C HIS A 54 -13.68 15.61 -10.56
N MET A 55 -14.90 15.92 -10.10
CA MET A 55 -15.17 17.12 -9.29
C MET A 55 -14.37 17.21 -7.98
N GLY A 56 -13.96 16.08 -7.40
CA GLY A 56 -13.06 16.06 -6.25
C GLY A 56 -11.70 16.70 -6.55
N HIS A 57 -11.13 16.40 -7.71
CA HIS A 57 -9.90 17.05 -8.17
C HIS A 57 -10.10 18.53 -8.45
N ALA A 58 -11.27 18.92 -8.98
CA ALA A 58 -11.58 20.35 -9.21
C ALA A 58 -11.65 21.12 -7.90
N LEU A 59 -12.25 20.54 -6.84
CA LEU A 59 -12.27 21.14 -5.51
C LEU A 59 -10.87 21.34 -4.96
N ASP A 60 -10.08 20.26 -4.95
CA ASP A 60 -8.69 20.26 -4.44
C ASP A 60 -7.84 21.31 -5.16
N ASN A 61 -7.83 21.29 -6.49
CA ASN A 61 -7.08 22.26 -7.30
C ASN A 61 -7.54 23.72 -7.06
N THR A 62 -8.86 23.95 -6.94
CA THR A 62 -9.40 25.29 -6.74
C THR A 62 -8.96 25.89 -5.41
N LEU A 63 -8.95 25.09 -4.33
CA LEU A 63 -8.49 25.55 -3.02
C LEU A 63 -7.02 25.97 -3.04
N GLN A 64 -6.18 25.23 -3.73
CA GLN A 64 -4.77 25.55 -3.91
C GLN A 64 -4.59 26.80 -4.77
N ASP A 65 -5.28 26.91 -5.90
CA ASP A 65 -5.17 28.04 -6.82
C ASP A 65 -5.57 29.37 -6.17
N ILE A 66 -6.58 29.35 -5.29
CA ILE A 66 -6.96 30.52 -4.49
C ILE A 66 -5.79 31.00 -3.64
N LEU A 67 -5.13 30.09 -2.92
CA LEU A 67 -3.98 30.43 -2.06
C LEU A 67 -2.80 30.95 -2.89
N ILE A 68 -2.48 30.26 -3.97
CA ILE A 68 -1.39 30.60 -4.90
C ILE A 68 -1.60 32.00 -5.50
N ARG A 69 -2.78 32.29 -6.04
CA ARG A 69 -3.11 33.60 -6.63
C ARG A 69 -3.10 34.69 -5.59
N PHE A 70 -3.66 34.43 -4.40
CA PHE A 70 -3.66 35.39 -3.31
C PHE A 70 -2.25 35.79 -2.88
N LYS A 71 -1.36 34.81 -2.70
CA LYS A 71 0.03 35.05 -2.30
C LYS A 71 0.83 35.74 -3.41
N ARG A 72 0.59 35.40 -4.67
CA ARG A 72 1.20 36.09 -5.82
C ARG A 72 0.78 37.58 -5.84
N MET A 73 -0.49 37.88 -5.57
CA MET A 73 -0.98 39.27 -5.46
C MET A 73 -0.36 40.02 -4.27
N GLN A 74 0.06 39.33 -3.23
CA GLN A 74 0.77 39.92 -2.08
C GLN A 74 2.27 40.15 -2.34
N GLY A 75 2.82 39.70 -3.49
CA GLY A 75 4.21 39.92 -3.88
C GLY A 75 5.19 38.82 -3.40
N TYR A 76 4.67 37.67 -2.94
CA TYR A 76 5.52 36.51 -2.60
C TYR A 76 6.19 35.94 -3.85
N ASN A 77 7.33 35.26 -3.66
CA ASN A 77 7.93 34.40 -4.68
C ASN A 77 7.18 33.05 -4.63
N VAL A 78 6.29 32.82 -5.59
CA VAL A 78 5.29 31.74 -5.49
C VAL A 78 5.62 30.60 -6.42
N LEU A 79 5.63 29.38 -5.90
CA LEU A 79 5.69 28.14 -6.68
C LEU A 79 4.46 27.28 -6.44
N TRP A 80 3.71 26.96 -7.50
CA TRP A 80 2.76 25.84 -7.48
C TRP A 80 3.29 24.75 -8.39
N MET A 81 3.88 23.71 -7.77
CA MET A 81 4.55 22.60 -8.43
C MET A 81 3.52 21.59 -8.95
N PRO A 82 3.36 21.44 -10.29
CA PRO A 82 2.46 20.44 -10.85
C PRO A 82 3.15 19.10 -11.08
N GLY A 83 2.34 18.05 -11.23
CA GLY A 83 2.80 16.75 -11.68
C GLY A 83 1.73 15.69 -11.65
N THR A 84 2.13 14.46 -11.98
CA THR A 84 1.27 13.27 -12.00
C THR A 84 1.96 12.10 -11.33
N ASP A 85 1.15 11.18 -10.79
CA ASP A 85 1.62 9.95 -10.16
C ASP A 85 1.47 8.74 -11.08
N HIS A 86 2.46 7.86 -11.09
CA HIS A 86 2.43 6.61 -11.87
C HIS A 86 1.42 5.60 -11.33
N ALA A 87 1.05 5.71 -10.04
CA ALA A 87 -0.03 4.98 -9.36
C ALA A 87 0.06 3.44 -9.45
N GLY A 88 1.26 2.89 -9.55
CA GLY A 88 1.58 1.45 -9.44
C GLY A 88 0.46 0.48 -9.79
N ILE A 89 -0.16 -0.11 -8.75
CA ILE A 89 -1.22 -1.13 -8.88
C ILE A 89 -2.39 -0.60 -9.72
N ALA A 90 -2.87 0.60 -9.44
CA ALA A 90 -4.10 1.12 -10.05
C ALA A 90 -3.95 1.32 -11.58
N THR A 91 -2.81 1.87 -12.02
CA THR A 91 -2.51 2.04 -13.45
C THR A 91 -2.30 0.70 -14.14
N GLN A 92 -1.57 -0.22 -13.50
CA GLN A 92 -1.35 -1.55 -14.06
C GLN A 92 -2.66 -2.30 -14.29
N ILE A 93 -3.56 -2.32 -13.29
CA ILE A 93 -4.88 -2.95 -13.41
C ILE A 93 -5.67 -2.37 -14.58
N LYS A 94 -5.68 -1.05 -14.76
CA LYS A 94 -6.39 -0.40 -15.88
C LYS A 94 -5.87 -0.85 -17.25
N VAL A 95 -4.58 -1.00 -17.38
CA VAL A 95 -3.97 -1.49 -18.63
C VAL A 95 -4.23 -2.98 -18.82
N GLU A 96 -4.21 -3.79 -17.76
CA GLU A 96 -4.59 -5.22 -17.82
C GLU A 96 -6.06 -5.39 -18.23
N GLU A 97 -6.98 -4.60 -17.66
CA GLU A 97 -8.41 -4.61 -18.01
C GLU A 97 -8.62 -4.24 -19.49
N MET A 98 -7.92 -3.20 -19.97
CA MET A 98 -7.95 -2.80 -21.36
C MET A 98 -7.42 -3.93 -22.27
N LEU A 99 -6.28 -4.52 -21.94
CA LEU A 99 -5.67 -5.59 -22.71
C LEU A 99 -6.57 -6.83 -22.79
N ALA A 100 -7.17 -7.23 -21.67
CA ALA A 100 -8.12 -8.35 -21.63
C ALA A 100 -9.36 -8.07 -22.47
N LYS A 101 -9.90 -6.85 -22.42
CA LYS A 101 -11.11 -6.45 -23.17
C LYS A 101 -10.87 -6.33 -24.67
N GLU A 102 -9.74 -5.76 -25.09
CA GLU A 102 -9.46 -5.45 -26.50
C GLU A 102 -8.80 -6.59 -27.24
N GLU A 103 -7.90 -7.33 -26.58
CA GLU A 103 -7.09 -8.38 -27.22
C GLU A 103 -7.33 -9.79 -26.67
N GLY A 104 -8.08 -9.93 -25.57
CA GLY A 104 -8.30 -11.21 -24.89
C GLY A 104 -7.02 -11.79 -24.28
N LYS A 105 -6.04 -10.93 -23.92
CA LYS A 105 -4.72 -11.33 -23.42
C LYS A 105 -4.50 -10.85 -22.01
N SER A 106 -3.61 -11.53 -21.31
CA SER A 106 -3.03 -11.13 -20.03
C SER A 106 -1.66 -10.46 -20.23
N ARG A 107 -1.13 -9.85 -19.18
CA ARG A 107 0.25 -9.32 -19.19
C ARG A 107 1.29 -10.40 -19.46
N TYR A 108 1.04 -11.62 -19.01
CA TYR A 108 1.94 -12.76 -19.19
C TYR A 108 2.08 -13.20 -20.65
N ASP A 109 1.01 -13.03 -21.47
CA ASP A 109 1.05 -13.31 -22.89
C ASP A 109 1.93 -12.30 -23.67
N LEU A 110 2.07 -11.08 -23.15
CA LEU A 110 2.92 -10.05 -23.75
C LEU A 110 4.39 -10.15 -23.29
N GLY A 111 4.61 -10.56 -22.05
CA GLY A 111 5.89 -10.39 -21.36
C GLY A 111 6.11 -8.96 -20.84
N ARG A 112 7.03 -8.83 -19.87
CA ARG A 112 7.23 -7.60 -19.08
C ARG A 112 7.50 -6.36 -19.95
N GLU A 113 8.44 -6.45 -20.87
CA GLU A 113 8.86 -5.30 -21.69
C GLU A 113 7.71 -4.71 -22.49
N LYS A 114 7.01 -5.56 -23.27
CA LYS A 114 5.90 -5.12 -24.11
C LYS A 114 4.70 -4.64 -23.28
N PHE A 115 4.48 -5.23 -22.13
CA PHE A 115 3.43 -4.77 -21.22
C PHE A 115 3.76 -3.37 -20.68
N VAL A 116 4.98 -3.14 -20.20
CA VAL A 116 5.43 -1.83 -19.70
C VAL A 116 5.37 -0.76 -20.80
N GLU A 117 5.71 -1.11 -22.06
CA GLU A 117 5.50 -0.20 -23.21
C GLU A 117 4.03 0.20 -23.37
N ARG A 118 3.08 -0.72 -23.15
CA ARG A 118 1.65 -0.41 -23.18
C ARG A 118 1.26 0.54 -22.03
N VAL A 119 1.82 0.36 -20.85
CA VAL A 119 1.57 1.26 -19.73
C VAL A 119 2.12 2.66 -20.00
N TRP A 120 3.29 2.79 -20.62
CA TRP A 120 3.83 4.09 -21.05
C TRP A 120 2.95 4.79 -22.10
N LYS A 121 2.34 4.06 -23.03
CA LYS A 121 1.36 4.62 -23.98
C LYS A 121 0.12 5.12 -23.27
N TRP A 122 -0.41 4.34 -22.34
CA TRP A 122 -1.52 4.72 -21.46
C TRP A 122 -1.19 6.00 -20.67
N LYS A 123 -0.03 6.04 -20.01
CA LYS A 123 0.44 7.21 -19.25
C LYS A 123 0.48 8.47 -20.12
N LYS A 124 0.97 8.35 -21.34
CA LYS A 124 1.03 9.50 -22.25
C LYS A 124 -0.37 10.02 -22.58
N GLU A 125 -1.31 9.16 -22.92
CA GLU A 125 -2.67 9.53 -23.28
C GLU A 125 -3.43 10.17 -22.10
N TYR A 126 -3.45 9.48 -20.96
CA TYR A 126 -4.21 9.94 -19.79
C TYR A 126 -3.48 11.04 -19.01
N GLY A 127 -2.17 11.03 -18.93
CA GLY A 127 -1.39 12.12 -18.33
C GLY A 127 -1.59 13.43 -19.09
N ASP A 128 -1.51 13.42 -20.42
CA ASP A 128 -1.77 14.59 -21.26
C ASP A 128 -3.22 15.09 -21.09
N THR A 129 -4.17 14.17 -20.92
CA THR A 129 -5.58 14.51 -20.68
C THR A 129 -5.76 15.17 -19.32
N ILE A 130 -5.17 14.64 -18.28
CA ILE A 130 -5.19 15.19 -16.91
C ILE A 130 -4.65 16.63 -16.91
N VAL A 131 -3.47 16.84 -17.49
CA VAL A 131 -2.84 18.15 -17.59
C VAL A 131 -3.74 19.14 -18.33
N LYS A 132 -4.39 18.75 -19.45
CA LYS A 132 -5.35 19.57 -20.16
C LYS A 132 -6.58 19.91 -19.31
N GLN A 133 -7.08 18.96 -18.51
CA GLN A 133 -8.23 19.22 -17.63
C GLN A 133 -7.88 20.21 -16.52
N ILE A 134 -6.70 20.11 -15.89
CA ILE A 134 -6.22 21.05 -14.88
C ILE A 134 -6.07 22.46 -15.49
N ARG A 135 -5.52 22.56 -16.69
CA ARG A 135 -5.42 23.83 -17.44
C ARG A 135 -6.80 24.42 -17.74
N SER A 136 -7.78 23.59 -18.09
CA SER A 136 -9.15 24.05 -18.35
C SER A 136 -9.86 24.59 -17.10
N LEU A 137 -9.46 24.15 -15.90
CA LEU A 137 -9.90 24.76 -14.64
C LEU A 137 -9.30 26.15 -14.40
N GLY A 138 -8.31 26.56 -15.19
CA GLY A 138 -7.60 27.83 -15.01
C GLY A 138 -6.47 27.77 -13.97
N ALA A 139 -6.03 26.58 -13.56
CA ALA A 139 -5.02 26.39 -12.53
C ALA A 139 -3.68 27.07 -12.89
N SER A 140 -3.19 27.92 -11.99
CA SER A 140 -1.98 28.74 -12.21
C SER A 140 -0.68 28.02 -11.80
N CYS A 141 -0.56 26.74 -12.20
CA CYS A 141 0.63 25.93 -11.97
C CYS A 141 1.82 26.39 -12.82
N ASP A 142 3.03 26.21 -12.32
CA ASP A 142 4.25 26.37 -13.10
C ASP A 142 4.51 25.13 -13.96
N TRP A 143 3.91 25.08 -15.14
CA TRP A 143 4.02 23.95 -16.07
C TRP A 143 5.43 23.71 -16.62
N SER A 144 6.32 24.69 -16.52
CA SER A 144 7.74 24.51 -16.92
C SER A 144 8.48 23.56 -15.97
N ARG A 145 7.96 23.36 -14.76
CA ARG A 145 8.48 22.49 -13.70
C ARG A 145 7.64 21.23 -13.48
N GLU A 146 6.77 20.86 -14.45
CA GLU A 146 5.95 19.65 -14.33
C GLU A 146 6.81 18.41 -14.05
N ARG A 147 6.38 17.59 -13.09
CA ARG A 147 7.08 16.36 -12.69
C ARG A 147 6.19 15.13 -12.83
N PHE A 148 6.84 13.99 -12.93
CA PHE A 148 6.21 12.69 -12.93
C PHE A 148 6.97 11.75 -11.98
N THR A 149 6.27 11.01 -11.12
CA THR A 149 6.91 10.16 -10.10
C THR A 149 7.81 9.04 -10.67
N LEU A 150 7.79 8.79 -11.99
CA LEU A 150 8.71 7.88 -12.70
C LEU A 150 9.62 8.62 -13.70
N ASP A 151 9.74 9.97 -13.64
CA ASP A 151 10.75 10.64 -14.44
C ASP A 151 12.18 10.30 -13.97
N GLU A 152 13.17 10.50 -14.82
CA GLU A 152 14.55 10.11 -14.56
C GLU A 152 15.12 10.71 -13.27
N GLY A 153 14.91 12.02 -13.04
CA GLY A 153 15.40 12.69 -11.83
C GLY A 153 14.72 12.17 -10.57
N TYR A 154 13.42 11.90 -10.65
CA TYR A 154 12.66 11.34 -9.54
C TYR A 154 13.04 9.88 -9.25
N TYR A 155 13.32 9.12 -10.29
CA TYR A 155 13.79 7.74 -10.17
C TYR A 155 15.11 7.66 -9.37
N HIS A 156 16.03 8.59 -9.61
CA HIS A 156 17.27 8.67 -8.83
C HIS A 156 17.01 9.00 -7.35
N ALA A 157 16.08 9.92 -7.06
CA ALA A 157 15.71 10.24 -5.68
C ALA A 157 15.14 9.03 -4.93
N VAL A 158 14.23 8.28 -5.56
CA VAL A 158 13.65 7.06 -4.98
C VAL A 158 14.72 6.01 -4.71
N ARG A 159 15.66 5.84 -5.63
CA ARG A 159 16.77 4.89 -5.47
C ARG A 159 17.69 5.30 -4.33
N GLU A 160 18.03 6.58 -4.22
CA GLU A 160 18.83 7.13 -3.11
C GLU A 160 18.18 6.85 -1.76
N VAL A 161 16.88 7.10 -1.63
CA VAL A 161 16.12 6.84 -0.39
C VAL A 161 16.17 5.36 -0.03
N PHE A 162 15.91 4.46 -0.98
CA PHE A 162 15.93 3.02 -0.71
C PHE A 162 17.29 2.55 -0.21
N VAL A 163 18.35 2.94 -0.91
CA VAL A 163 19.71 2.50 -0.56
C VAL A 163 20.13 3.09 0.79
N SER A 164 19.87 4.38 1.04
CA SER A 164 20.18 5.02 2.31
C SER A 164 19.47 4.38 3.50
N LEU A 165 18.17 4.07 3.37
CA LEU A 165 17.43 3.37 4.43
C LEU A 165 17.95 1.94 4.64
N TYR A 166 18.35 1.24 3.58
CA TYR A 166 18.98 -0.07 3.68
C TYR A 166 20.33 -0.01 4.40
N GLU A 167 21.18 0.93 4.04
CA GLU A 167 22.49 1.15 4.69
C GLU A 167 22.35 1.49 6.19
N LYS A 168 21.25 2.17 6.58
CA LYS A 168 20.89 2.44 7.98
C LYS A 168 20.26 1.25 8.70
N GLY A 169 19.99 0.13 8.00
CA GLY A 169 19.33 -1.04 8.56
C GLY A 169 17.83 -0.88 8.76
N LEU A 170 17.22 0.19 8.22
CA LEU A 170 15.78 0.44 8.30
C LEU A 170 14.98 -0.28 7.20
N ILE A 171 15.61 -0.61 6.08
CA ILE A 171 15.04 -1.50 5.08
C ILE A 171 15.65 -2.89 5.24
N TYR A 172 14.79 -3.90 5.29
CA TYR A 172 15.19 -5.30 5.39
C TYR A 172 14.30 -6.20 4.53
N ARG A 173 14.84 -7.38 4.17
CA ARG A 173 14.08 -8.42 3.49
C ARG A 173 13.82 -9.58 4.46
N GLY A 174 12.57 -9.96 4.63
CA GLY A 174 12.20 -10.98 5.61
C GLY A 174 10.92 -11.73 5.26
N GLU A 175 10.72 -12.86 5.90
CA GLU A 175 9.46 -13.61 5.87
C GLU A 175 8.53 -13.06 6.95
N ARG A 176 7.38 -12.61 6.53
CA ARG A 176 6.30 -12.10 7.39
C ARG A 176 4.96 -12.54 6.82
N ILE A 177 3.94 -12.56 7.65
CA ILE A 177 2.59 -12.63 7.13
C ILE A 177 2.20 -11.28 6.53
N ILE A 178 1.68 -11.31 5.33
CA ILE A 178 1.30 -10.12 4.55
C ILE A 178 -0.12 -10.28 4.02
N ASN A 179 -0.74 -9.15 3.68
CA ASN A 179 -2.00 -9.16 2.97
C ASN A 179 -1.75 -9.39 1.48
N TRP A 180 -2.21 -10.50 0.95
CA TRP A 180 -2.05 -10.83 -0.46
C TRP A 180 -3.36 -10.66 -1.22
N CYS A 181 -3.33 -9.98 -2.36
CA CYS A 181 -4.47 -9.91 -3.27
C CYS A 181 -4.31 -10.94 -4.40
N PRO A 182 -5.14 -12.01 -4.43
CA PRO A 182 -4.99 -13.06 -5.44
C PRO A 182 -5.31 -12.58 -6.87
N ARG A 183 -6.22 -11.60 -7.04
CA ARG A 183 -6.54 -11.03 -8.35
C ARG A 183 -5.44 -10.10 -8.88
N CYS A 184 -4.93 -9.22 -8.03
CA CYS A 184 -3.84 -8.31 -8.42
C CYS A 184 -2.48 -9.03 -8.45
N ALA A 185 -2.41 -10.24 -7.86
CA ALA A 185 -1.21 -11.05 -7.70
C ALA A 185 -0.05 -10.26 -7.07
N THR A 186 -0.33 -9.57 -5.97
CA THR A 186 0.64 -8.71 -5.27
C THR A 186 0.33 -8.58 -3.78
N ALA A 187 1.38 -8.30 -3.01
CA ALA A 187 1.29 -7.90 -1.62
C ALA A 187 0.64 -6.51 -1.49
N LEU A 188 -0.07 -6.28 -0.40
CA LEU A 188 -0.70 -5.03 -0.01
C LEU A 188 -0.17 -4.62 1.37
N SER A 189 -0.06 -3.32 1.61
CA SER A 189 0.12 -2.79 2.97
C SER A 189 -1.21 -2.79 3.74
N ASP A 190 -1.16 -2.71 5.06
CA ASP A 190 -2.37 -2.74 5.91
C ASP A 190 -3.39 -1.65 5.55
N VAL A 191 -2.91 -0.46 5.16
CA VAL A 191 -3.77 0.65 4.76
C VAL A 191 -4.45 0.45 3.39
N GLU A 192 -3.99 -0.50 2.58
CA GLU A 192 -4.61 -0.86 1.29
C GLU A 192 -5.70 -1.94 1.42
N VAL A 193 -6.01 -2.35 2.66
CA VAL A 193 -7.07 -3.31 2.96
C VAL A 193 -8.27 -2.59 3.56
N GLU A 194 -9.42 -2.75 2.93
CA GLU A 194 -10.70 -2.26 3.43
C GLU A 194 -11.46 -3.41 4.08
N HIS A 195 -11.96 -3.20 5.29
CA HIS A 195 -12.73 -4.22 5.99
C HIS A 195 -14.22 -3.95 5.79
N GLU A 196 -14.94 -4.97 5.33
CA GLU A 196 -16.39 -4.97 5.14
C GLU A 196 -17.00 -6.05 6.01
N ASP A 197 -18.12 -5.74 6.69
CA ASP A 197 -18.85 -6.74 7.47
C ASP A 197 -19.56 -7.70 6.51
N GLU A 198 -19.23 -8.98 6.60
CA GLU A 198 -19.87 -10.05 5.82
C GLU A 198 -20.62 -11.02 6.73
N HIS A 199 -21.77 -11.50 6.22
CA HIS A 199 -22.50 -12.57 6.85
C HIS A 199 -21.88 -13.91 6.50
N GLY A 200 -21.24 -14.52 7.48
CA GLY A 200 -20.52 -15.78 7.31
C GLY A 200 -20.93 -16.83 8.35
N HIS A 201 -20.08 -17.80 8.55
CA HIS A 201 -20.31 -18.87 9.52
C HIS A 201 -19.06 -19.11 10.36
N LEU A 202 -19.27 -19.64 11.54
CA LEU A 202 -18.24 -20.21 12.40
C LEU A 202 -18.47 -21.74 12.42
N TRP A 203 -17.52 -22.47 11.84
CA TRP A 203 -17.55 -23.93 11.78
C TRP A 203 -16.83 -24.51 12.99
N HIS A 204 -17.51 -25.36 13.76
CA HIS A 204 -16.96 -26.05 14.92
C HIS A 204 -16.52 -27.45 14.49
N ILE A 205 -15.23 -27.71 14.55
CA ILE A 205 -14.58 -28.92 14.01
C ILE A 205 -13.92 -29.71 15.14
N LYS A 206 -14.14 -31.04 15.14
CA LYS A 206 -13.57 -31.99 16.10
C LYS A 206 -12.19 -32.45 15.64
N TYR A 207 -11.17 -32.24 16.44
CA TYR A 207 -9.85 -32.80 16.25
C TYR A 207 -9.63 -33.95 17.23
N PRO A 208 -9.48 -35.22 16.76
CA PRO A 208 -9.32 -36.38 17.61
C PRO A 208 -8.05 -36.31 18.46
N VAL A 209 -8.15 -36.70 19.73
CA VAL A 209 -6.99 -36.85 20.62
C VAL A 209 -6.31 -38.19 20.32
N LYS A 210 -5.02 -38.18 19.98
CA LYS A 210 -4.26 -39.39 19.65
C LYS A 210 -4.27 -40.38 20.83
N GLY A 211 -4.71 -41.61 20.55
CA GLY A 211 -4.72 -42.68 21.54
C GLY A 211 -5.91 -42.64 22.54
N GLU A 212 -6.83 -41.70 22.40
CA GLU A 212 -8.03 -41.59 23.25
C GLU A 212 -9.28 -41.67 22.39
N GLU A 213 -9.81 -42.87 22.17
CA GLU A 213 -10.99 -43.09 21.34
C GLU A 213 -12.21 -42.31 21.85
N GLY A 214 -12.88 -41.59 20.93
CA GLY A 214 -14.05 -40.79 21.25
C GLY A 214 -13.77 -39.46 21.95
N ARG A 215 -12.49 -39.09 22.19
CA ARG A 215 -12.13 -37.79 22.74
C ARG A 215 -11.66 -36.83 21.67
N PHE A 216 -12.17 -35.60 21.72
CA PHE A 216 -11.91 -34.56 20.72
C PHE A 216 -11.59 -33.23 21.39
N VAL A 217 -10.83 -32.39 20.70
CA VAL A 217 -10.80 -30.94 20.93
C VAL A 217 -11.64 -30.28 19.85
N ILE A 218 -12.52 -29.36 20.23
CA ILE A 218 -13.39 -28.67 19.28
C ILE A 218 -12.80 -27.28 19.04
N VAL A 219 -12.39 -27.01 17.79
CA VAL A 219 -11.94 -25.69 17.33
C VAL A 219 -13.05 -25.01 16.54
N ALA A 220 -13.09 -23.68 16.54
CA ALA A 220 -14.05 -22.92 15.77
C ALA A 220 -13.30 -22.01 14.77
N THR A 221 -13.71 -21.98 13.52
CA THR A 221 -13.06 -21.19 12.48
C THR A 221 -14.04 -20.63 11.47
N THR A 222 -13.75 -19.44 10.94
CA THR A 222 -14.44 -18.85 9.77
C THR A 222 -13.84 -19.31 8.44
N ARG A 223 -12.70 -20.03 8.48
CA ARG A 223 -11.93 -20.43 7.30
C ARG A 223 -11.51 -21.90 7.36
N PRO A 224 -12.46 -22.86 7.24
CA PRO A 224 -12.13 -24.30 7.34
C PRO A 224 -11.17 -24.77 6.26
N GLU A 225 -11.10 -24.12 5.11
CA GLU A 225 -10.15 -24.45 4.02
C GLU A 225 -8.68 -24.26 4.40
N THR A 226 -8.37 -23.47 5.45
CA THR A 226 -6.99 -23.29 5.90
C THR A 226 -6.52 -24.36 6.89
N MET A 227 -7.41 -25.23 7.34
CA MET A 227 -7.09 -26.24 8.38
C MET A 227 -5.90 -27.15 8.03
N PHE A 228 -5.64 -27.37 6.74
CA PHE A 228 -4.51 -28.18 6.28
C PHE A 228 -3.15 -27.59 6.68
N GLY A 229 -3.10 -26.31 7.02
CA GLY A 229 -1.93 -25.60 7.51
C GLY A 229 -1.83 -25.52 9.04
N ASP A 230 -2.75 -26.16 9.78
CA ASP A 230 -2.71 -26.14 11.23
C ASP A 230 -1.49 -26.93 11.76
N VAL A 231 -0.80 -26.33 12.73
CA VAL A 231 0.43 -26.90 13.32
C VAL A 231 0.31 -27.09 14.83
N ALA A 232 -0.73 -26.55 15.45
CA ALA A 232 -1.04 -26.70 16.86
C ALA A 232 -2.51 -26.33 17.14
N VAL A 233 -2.99 -26.66 18.34
CA VAL A 233 -4.17 -26.04 18.93
C VAL A 233 -3.74 -25.38 20.23
N ALA A 234 -4.04 -24.10 20.40
CA ALA A 234 -3.75 -23.35 21.62
C ALA A 234 -4.96 -23.32 22.57
N VAL A 235 -4.70 -23.39 23.87
CA VAL A 235 -5.68 -23.26 24.94
C VAL A 235 -5.14 -22.32 26.01
N ASN A 236 -6.03 -21.65 26.73
CA ASN A 236 -5.61 -20.82 27.86
C ASN A 236 -5.12 -21.71 29.01
N PRO A 237 -3.92 -21.49 29.60
CA PRO A 237 -3.38 -22.31 30.68
C PRO A 237 -4.24 -22.33 31.97
N GLU A 238 -5.07 -21.30 32.16
CA GLU A 238 -5.98 -21.20 33.29
C GLU A 238 -7.36 -21.85 33.06
N ASP A 239 -7.62 -22.33 31.83
CA ASP A 239 -8.89 -22.98 31.50
C ASP A 239 -8.93 -24.45 31.95
N ASP A 240 -9.66 -24.70 33.05
CA ASP A 240 -9.79 -26.02 33.64
C ASP A 240 -10.35 -27.10 32.69
N ARG A 241 -11.05 -26.69 31.63
CA ARG A 241 -11.62 -27.63 30.61
C ARG A 241 -10.54 -28.37 29.83
N TYR A 242 -9.36 -27.73 29.67
CA TYR A 242 -8.33 -28.18 28.75
C TYR A 242 -6.95 -28.41 29.39
N LYS A 243 -6.79 -28.16 30.70
CA LYS A 243 -5.51 -28.33 31.42
C LYS A 243 -4.89 -29.73 31.21
N ASP A 244 -5.72 -30.76 31.20
CA ASP A 244 -5.25 -32.14 31.02
C ASP A 244 -4.92 -32.52 29.58
N LEU A 245 -5.23 -31.63 28.62
CA LEU A 245 -4.91 -31.77 27.20
C LEU A 245 -3.61 -31.09 26.79
N ILE A 246 -3.09 -30.15 27.60
CA ILE A 246 -1.84 -29.47 27.32
C ILE A 246 -0.70 -30.50 27.18
N GLY A 247 0.02 -30.43 26.07
CA GLY A 247 1.10 -31.37 25.72
C GLY A 247 0.63 -32.68 25.07
N LYS A 248 -0.70 -32.92 24.95
CA LYS A 248 -1.20 -34.05 24.18
C LYS A 248 -1.13 -33.77 22.68
N THR A 249 -1.24 -34.84 21.91
CA THR A 249 -1.22 -34.81 20.43
C THR A 249 -2.62 -34.99 19.88
N LEU A 250 -2.99 -34.16 18.91
CA LEU A 250 -4.21 -34.27 18.12
C LEU A 250 -3.87 -34.81 16.73
N ILE A 251 -4.84 -35.41 16.08
CA ILE A 251 -4.74 -35.84 14.68
C ILE A 251 -5.53 -34.85 13.82
N LEU A 252 -4.85 -34.17 12.92
CA LEU A 252 -5.49 -33.23 12.01
C LEU A 252 -6.24 -34.01 10.92
N PRO A 253 -7.55 -33.79 10.75
CA PRO A 253 -8.35 -34.49 9.74
C PRO A 253 -7.80 -34.30 8.31
N PHE A 254 -8.04 -35.25 7.44
CA PHE A 254 -7.67 -35.33 6.02
C PHE A 254 -6.18 -35.52 5.71
N VAL A 255 -5.28 -34.98 6.51
CA VAL A 255 -3.83 -35.03 6.28
C VAL A 255 -3.10 -35.89 7.32
N ASP A 256 -3.83 -36.41 8.31
CA ASP A 256 -3.33 -37.29 9.39
C ASP A 256 -2.06 -36.74 10.11
N ARG A 257 -1.86 -35.42 10.07
CA ARG A 257 -0.74 -34.76 10.76
C ARG A 257 -0.97 -34.76 12.25
N GLU A 258 0.09 -35.08 12.99
CA GLU A 258 0.12 -34.96 14.43
C GLU A 258 0.45 -33.54 14.84
N ILE A 259 -0.43 -32.89 15.61
CA ILE A 259 -0.24 -31.52 16.10
C ILE A 259 -0.38 -31.47 17.61
N PRO A 260 0.44 -30.68 18.34
CA PRO A 260 0.37 -30.55 19.78
C PRO A 260 -0.76 -29.65 20.23
N VAL A 261 -1.23 -29.86 21.46
CA VAL A 261 -2.00 -28.87 22.23
C VAL A 261 -1.01 -28.04 23.05
N ILE A 262 -0.98 -26.72 22.83
CA ILE A 262 -0.08 -25.78 23.49
C ILE A 262 -0.87 -24.86 24.43
N ALA A 263 -0.18 -24.27 25.41
CA ALA A 263 -0.74 -23.26 26.32
C ALA A 263 -0.29 -21.87 25.88
N ASP A 264 -1.22 -20.93 25.69
CA ASP A 264 -0.92 -19.52 25.39
C ASP A 264 -1.95 -18.60 26.03
N ASP A 265 -1.46 -17.58 26.76
CA ASP A 265 -2.30 -16.61 27.48
C ASP A 265 -3.12 -15.71 26.54
N TYR A 266 -2.78 -15.67 25.25
CA TYR A 266 -3.54 -14.96 24.22
C TYR A 266 -4.93 -15.54 24.00
N VAL A 267 -5.14 -16.83 24.32
CA VAL A 267 -6.42 -17.50 24.10
C VAL A 267 -7.46 -17.01 25.09
N ASP A 268 -8.55 -16.43 24.60
CA ASP A 268 -9.71 -16.07 25.39
C ASP A 268 -10.57 -17.32 25.66
N ALA A 269 -10.53 -17.82 26.91
CA ALA A 269 -11.30 -18.99 27.34
C ALA A 269 -12.82 -18.80 27.25
N SER A 270 -13.30 -17.55 27.15
CA SER A 270 -14.73 -17.21 27.06
C SER A 270 -15.24 -17.12 25.61
N PHE A 271 -14.36 -17.01 24.63
CA PHE A 271 -14.71 -16.88 23.22
C PHE A 271 -14.79 -18.25 22.52
N GLY A 272 -15.87 -18.49 21.77
CA GLY A 272 -16.07 -19.71 21.00
C GLY A 272 -15.98 -20.97 21.84
N THR A 273 -15.06 -21.86 21.51
CA THR A 273 -14.78 -23.10 22.26
C THR A 273 -13.76 -22.92 23.37
N GLY A 274 -13.02 -21.82 23.42
CA GLY A 274 -11.84 -21.63 24.26
C GLY A 274 -10.59 -22.34 23.72
N CYS A 275 -10.66 -22.86 22.50
CA CYS A 275 -9.55 -23.47 21.77
C CYS A 275 -9.35 -22.77 20.44
N VAL A 276 -8.11 -22.44 20.12
CA VAL A 276 -7.75 -21.75 18.87
C VAL A 276 -6.84 -22.67 18.05
N LYS A 277 -7.24 -22.98 16.82
CA LYS A 277 -6.35 -23.65 15.86
C LYS A 277 -5.25 -22.69 15.45
N ILE A 278 -4.03 -23.16 15.31
CA ILE A 278 -2.89 -22.31 14.97
C ILE A 278 -2.43 -22.61 13.55
N THR A 279 -2.65 -21.63 12.66
CA THR A 279 -2.29 -21.68 11.23
C THR A 279 -1.36 -20.51 10.89
N PRO A 280 -0.09 -20.55 11.25
CA PRO A 280 0.82 -19.39 11.17
C PRO A 280 0.97 -18.80 9.77
N ALA A 281 0.78 -19.61 8.73
CA ALA A 281 0.89 -19.16 7.35
C ALA A 281 -0.33 -18.36 6.84
N HIS A 282 -1.48 -18.39 7.54
CA HIS A 282 -2.75 -17.85 7.04
C HIS A 282 -3.55 -16.99 8.03
N ASP A 283 -2.99 -16.71 9.22
CA ASP A 283 -3.57 -15.79 10.19
C ASP A 283 -2.47 -14.99 10.91
N PRO A 284 -2.59 -13.64 11.01
CA PRO A 284 -1.58 -12.81 11.65
C PRO A 284 -1.37 -13.11 13.14
N ASN A 285 -2.43 -13.43 13.89
CA ASN A 285 -2.32 -13.73 15.32
C ASN A 285 -1.68 -15.11 15.52
N ASP A 286 -2.04 -16.07 14.66
CA ASP A 286 -1.45 -17.40 14.66
C ASP A 286 0.02 -17.37 14.27
N PHE A 287 0.41 -16.44 13.38
CA PHE A 287 1.82 -16.22 13.02
C PHE A 287 2.64 -15.76 14.23
N GLU A 288 2.13 -14.80 15.01
CA GLU A 288 2.79 -14.33 16.24
C GLU A 288 2.89 -15.45 17.29
N MET A 289 1.82 -16.23 17.48
CA MET A 289 1.83 -17.42 18.35
C MET A 289 2.83 -18.46 17.84
N GLY A 290 2.84 -18.71 16.53
CA GLY A 290 3.81 -19.60 15.89
C GLY A 290 5.26 -19.21 16.18
N GLN A 291 5.58 -17.93 16.10
CA GLN A 291 6.92 -17.44 16.45
C GLN A 291 7.25 -17.63 17.93
N ARG A 292 6.32 -17.31 18.86
CA ARG A 292 6.53 -17.51 20.31
C ARG A 292 6.80 -18.97 20.67
N HIS A 293 6.12 -19.89 20.00
CA HIS A 293 6.20 -21.33 20.27
C HIS A 293 7.12 -22.07 19.31
N ASN A 294 7.85 -21.36 18.43
CA ASN A 294 8.73 -21.93 17.41
C ASN A 294 8.05 -23.02 16.55
N LEU A 295 6.81 -22.73 16.12
CA LEU A 295 6.05 -23.59 15.23
C LEU A 295 6.38 -23.30 13.76
N GLU A 296 6.22 -24.30 12.91
CA GLU A 296 6.38 -24.15 11.47
C GLU A 296 5.23 -23.34 10.83
N SER A 297 5.50 -22.77 9.65
CA SER A 297 4.47 -22.09 8.85
C SER A 297 4.21 -22.87 7.57
N ILE A 298 3.04 -23.48 7.46
CA ILE A 298 2.66 -24.32 6.32
C ILE A 298 1.69 -23.57 5.43
N VAL A 299 2.16 -23.14 4.25
CA VAL A 299 1.33 -22.48 3.24
C VAL A 299 0.52 -23.54 2.49
N VAL A 300 -0.81 -23.36 2.44
CA VAL A 300 -1.75 -24.33 1.81
C VAL A 300 -2.49 -23.76 0.59
N MET A 301 -2.13 -22.54 0.17
CA MET A 301 -2.70 -21.86 -1.00
C MET A 301 -1.63 -21.37 -1.95
N ASN A 302 -1.94 -21.37 -3.24
CA ASN A 302 -1.16 -20.70 -4.28
C ASN A 302 -1.43 -19.19 -4.31
N ASN A 303 -0.64 -18.45 -5.08
CA ASN A 303 -0.80 -16.99 -5.22
C ASN A 303 -2.13 -16.54 -5.85
N ASP A 304 -2.84 -17.43 -6.54
CA ASP A 304 -4.18 -17.19 -7.09
C ASP A 304 -5.31 -17.60 -6.15
N ALA A 305 -4.98 -17.95 -4.89
CA ALA A 305 -5.87 -18.47 -3.86
C ALA A 305 -6.53 -19.82 -4.21
N THR A 306 -5.97 -20.59 -5.12
CA THR A 306 -6.28 -22.01 -5.25
C THR A 306 -5.51 -22.79 -4.19
N MET A 307 -6.10 -23.90 -3.73
CA MET A 307 -5.42 -24.80 -2.79
C MET A 307 -4.18 -25.43 -3.44
N ASN A 308 -3.08 -25.51 -2.70
CA ASN A 308 -1.85 -26.16 -3.17
C ASN A 308 -1.77 -27.64 -2.76
N GLU A 309 -0.65 -28.29 -3.04
CA GLU A 309 -0.41 -29.70 -2.71
C GLU A 309 -0.49 -30.03 -1.20
N GLY A 310 -0.25 -29.04 -0.32
CA GLY A 310 -0.41 -29.17 1.13
C GLY A 310 -1.84 -29.46 1.58
N ALA A 311 -2.83 -29.15 0.74
CA ALA A 311 -4.24 -29.46 0.96
C ALA A 311 -4.64 -30.87 0.47
N GLY A 312 -3.71 -31.70 0.04
CA GLY A 312 -3.93 -33.08 -0.38
C GLY A 312 -4.93 -33.17 -1.55
N LYS A 313 -6.02 -33.91 -1.36
CA LYS A 313 -7.03 -34.13 -2.41
C LYS A 313 -7.79 -32.88 -2.84
N PHE A 314 -7.70 -31.79 -2.10
CA PHE A 314 -8.33 -30.51 -2.42
C PHE A 314 -7.41 -29.61 -3.27
N ASN A 315 -6.21 -30.06 -3.62
CA ASN A 315 -5.26 -29.36 -4.48
C ASN A 315 -5.90 -28.92 -5.81
N GLY A 316 -5.69 -27.68 -6.20
CA GLY A 316 -6.22 -27.06 -7.43
C GLY A 316 -7.63 -26.52 -7.34
N MET A 317 -8.36 -26.74 -6.24
CA MET A 317 -9.66 -26.12 -6.00
C MET A 317 -9.51 -24.66 -5.62
N THR A 318 -10.50 -23.84 -5.98
CA THR A 318 -10.59 -22.50 -5.39
C THR A 318 -10.85 -22.61 -3.88
N ARG A 319 -10.47 -21.62 -3.10
CA ARG A 319 -10.70 -21.60 -1.64
C ARG A 319 -12.19 -21.78 -1.29
N GLU A 320 -13.10 -21.20 -2.11
CA GLU A 320 -14.53 -21.30 -1.91
C GLU A 320 -15.07 -22.73 -2.19
N GLU A 321 -14.56 -23.40 -3.22
CA GLU A 321 -14.88 -24.79 -3.53
C GLU A 321 -14.33 -25.72 -2.45
N ALA A 322 -13.07 -25.52 -2.05
CA ALA A 322 -12.43 -26.30 -0.99
C ALA A 322 -13.18 -26.15 0.33
N ARG A 323 -13.57 -24.93 0.73
CA ARG A 323 -14.37 -24.68 1.93
C ARG A 323 -15.66 -25.48 1.95
N LYS A 324 -16.41 -25.44 0.85
CA LYS A 324 -17.67 -26.22 0.74
C LYS A 324 -17.44 -27.71 0.86
N GLN A 325 -16.44 -28.22 0.18
CA GLN A 325 -16.17 -29.67 0.16
C GLN A 325 -15.60 -30.15 1.49
N VAL A 326 -14.68 -29.41 2.11
CA VAL A 326 -14.14 -29.69 3.45
C VAL A 326 -15.27 -29.79 4.47
N VAL A 327 -16.19 -28.82 4.49
CA VAL A 327 -17.32 -28.82 5.43
C VAL A 327 -18.24 -30.03 5.21
N ALA A 328 -18.56 -30.35 3.95
CA ALA A 328 -19.40 -31.51 3.63
C ALA A 328 -18.76 -32.84 4.09
N GLU A 329 -17.48 -33.01 3.83
CA GLU A 329 -16.78 -34.24 4.22
C GLU A 329 -16.53 -34.32 5.76
N LEU A 330 -16.33 -33.20 6.45
CA LEU A 330 -16.28 -33.19 7.92
C LEU A 330 -17.61 -33.65 8.53
N ASP A 331 -18.74 -33.27 7.92
CA ASP A 331 -20.07 -33.70 8.33
C ASP A 331 -20.25 -35.22 8.10
N GLU A 332 -19.89 -35.72 6.93
CA GLU A 332 -19.92 -37.16 6.61
C GLU A 332 -19.08 -38.01 7.56
N LEU A 333 -17.93 -37.48 7.99
CA LEU A 333 -17.02 -38.14 8.95
C LEU A 333 -17.47 -37.99 10.41
N GLY A 334 -18.54 -37.22 10.70
CA GLY A 334 -18.99 -36.91 12.05
C GLY A 334 -18.04 -35.99 12.85
N LEU A 335 -17.14 -35.30 12.13
CA LEU A 335 -16.16 -34.38 12.69
C LEU A 335 -16.63 -32.91 12.68
N LEU A 336 -17.75 -32.60 12.05
CA LEU A 336 -18.43 -31.30 12.15
C LEU A 336 -19.38 -31.32 13.36
N GLU A 337 -19.10 -30.49 14.38
CA GLU A 337 -19.95 -30.43 15.58
C GLU A 337 -21.19 -29.57 15.34
N LYS A 338 -21.01 -28.36 14.80
CA LYS A 338 -22.08 -27.42 14.45
C LYS A 338 -21.60 -26.36 13.47
N ILE A 339 -22.56 -25.70 12.84
CA ILE A 339 -22.37 -24.46 12.07
C ILE A 339 -23.15 -23.36 12.79
N GLU A 340 -22.54 -22.22 13.00
CA GLU A 340 -23.11 -21.06 13.68
C GLU A 340 -23.00 -19.84 12.78
N ASP A 341 -24.09 -19.09 12.62
CA ASP A 341 -24.06 -17.84 11.86
C ASP A 341 -23.17 -16.83 12.60
N HIS A 342 -22.28 -16.18 11.85
CA HIS A 342 -21.28 -15.28 12.42
C HIS A 342 -20.97 -14.13 11.46
N ASP A 343 -21.34 -12.92 11.85
CA ASP A 343 -20.95 -11.71 11.15
C ASP A 343 -19.53 -11.32 11.56
N HIS A 344 -18.66 -11.11 10.58
CA HIS A 344 -17.28 -10.72 10.83
C HIS A 344 -16.72 -9.80 9.74
N ALA A 345 -15.74 -9.00 10.11
CA ALA A 345 -15.07 -8.11 9.18
C ALA A 345 -14.12 -8.90 8.26
N VAL A 346 -14.31 -8.81 6.95
CA VAL A 346 -13.48 -9.45 5.92
C VAL A 346 -12.66 -8.40 5.20
N GLY A 347 -11.36 -8.64 5.06
CA GLY A 347 -10.45 -7.74 4.36
C GLY A 347 -10.59 -7.83 2.84
N HIS A 348 -10.74 -6.68 2.19
CA HIS A 348 -10.84 -6.54 0.74
C HIS A 348 -9.73 -5.66 0.20
N CYS A 349 -9.23 -5.98 -0.98
CA CYS A 349 -8.30 -5.12 -1.70
C CYS A 349 -8.96 -3.79 -2.06
N SER A 350 -8.41 -2.65 -1.62
CA SER A 350 -8.95 -1.32 -1.90
C SER A 350 -9.11 -1.02 -3.40
N ARG A 351 -8.32 -1.69 -4.25
CA ARG A 351 -8.27 -1.45 -5.70
C ARG A 351 -9.25 -2.31 -6.50
N CYS A 352 -9.31 -3.61 -6.23
CA CYS A 352 -10.10 -4.55 -7.02
C CYS A 352 -11.27 -5.18 -6.26
N LYS A 353 -11.43 -4.86 -4.97
CA LYS A 353 -12.48 -5.36 -4.06
C LYS A 353 -12.51 -6.88 -3.88
N THR A 354 -11.48 -7.58 -4.30
CA THR A 354 -11.34 -9.03 -4.04
C THR A 354 -10.95 -9.25 -2.58
N ILE A 355 -11.52 -10.28 -1.95
CA ILE A 355 -11.13 -10.72 -0.60
C ILE A 355 -9.64 -11.08 -0.62
N ILE A 356 -8.89 -10.51 0.32
CA ILE A 356 -7.46 -10.75 0.47
C ILE A 356 -7.19 -12.09 1.17
N GLU A 357 -5.94 -12.59 1.02
CA GLU A 357 -5.44 -13.75 1.75
C GLU A 357 -4.26 -13.34 2.63
N PRO A 358 -4.35 -13.47 3.96
CA PRO A 358 -3.16 -13.42 4.79
C PRO A 358 -2.26 -14.61 4.42
N MET A 359 -1.02 -14.34 4.01
CA MET A 359 -0.05 -15.37 3.59
C MET A 359 1.35 -15.01 4.06
N VAL A 360 2.12 -16.00 4.50
CA VAL A 360 3.55 -15.83 4.75
C VAL A 360 4.27 -15.68 3.42
N SER A 361 5.05 -14.61 3.29
CA SER A 361 5.82 -14.32 2.10
C SER A 361 7.10 -13.56 2.43
N LYS A 362 8.13 -13.75 1.61
CA LYS A 362 9.40 -13.05 1.71
C LYS A 362 9.31 -11.73 0.95
N GLN A 363 9.26 -10.62 1.66
CA GLN A 363 9.04 -9.29 1.13
C GLN A 363 10.11 -8.31 1.64
N TRP A 364 10.15 -7.11 1.06
CA TRP A 364 10.92 -5.99 1.57
C TRP A 364 10.06 -5.12 2.48
N PHE A 365 10.63 -4.73 3.61
CA PHE A 365 9.95 -3.95 4.66
C PHE A 365 10.78 -2.75 5.07
N VAL A 366 10.09 -1.71 5.55
CA VAL A 366 10.67 -0.60 6.30
C VAL A 366 10.32 -0.77 7.77
N ASP A 367 11.32 -0.76 8.66
CA ASP A 367 11.11 -0.60 10.11
C ASP A 367 10.60 0.82 10.37
N MET A 368 9.34 0.91 10.75
CA MET A 368 8.64 2.20 10.84
C MET A 368 8.83 2.93 12.16
N LYS A 369 9.19 2.26 13.25
CA LYS A 369 9.29 2.90 14.56
C LYS A 369 10.25 4.08 14.61
N PRO A 370 11.49 3.96 14.10
CA PRO A 370 12.47 5.07 14.14
C PRO A 370 12.02 6.28 13.30
N LEU A 371 11.25 6.05 12.23
CA LEU A 371 10.71 7.10 11.36
C LEU A 371 9.44 7.75 11.93
N ALA A 372 8.63 6.97 12.64
CA ALA A 372 7.37 7.44 13.22
C ALA A 372 7.56 8.35 14.43
N GLU A 373 8.55 8.10 15.27
CA GLU A 373 8.79 8.89 16.50
C GLU A 373 9.02 10.39 16.22
N PRO A 374 9.93 10.81 15.31
CA PRO A 374 10.09 12.21 14.94
C PRO A 374 8.83 12.80 14.32
N ALA A 375 8.12 12.01 13.46
CA ALA A 375 6.92 12.45 12.78
C ALA A 375 5.75 12.68 13.76
N LEU A 376 5.64 11.89 14.80
CA LEU A 376 4.70 12.13 15.92
C LEU A 376 5.05 13.41 16.68
N LYS A 377 6.34 13.62 16.95
CA LYS A 377 6.82 14.75 17.73
C LYS A 377 6.47 16.09 17.07
N VAL A 378 6.80 16.30 15.80
CA VAL A 378 6.55 17.57 15.10
C VAL A 378 5.07 17.95 15.02
N VAL A 379 4.18 16.97 14.99
CA VAL A 379 2.73 17.22 15.02
C VAL A 379 2.23 17.51 16.44
N LYS A 380 2.71 16.77 17.45
CA LYS A 380 2.34 17.01 18.86
C LYS A 380 2.87 18.35 19.37
N ASP A 381 4.04 18.80 18.91
CA ASP A 381 4.65 20.08 19.26
C ASP A 381 4.03 21.26 18.46
N GLY A 382 3.19 20.97 17.46
CA GLY A 382 2.49 21.99 16.66
C GLY A 382 3.33 22.61 15.55
N GLU A 383 4.49 22.02 15.19
CA GLU A 383 5.30 22.44 14.05
C GLU A 383 4.57 22.15 12.74
N VAL A 384 3.89 21.00 12.65
CA VAL A 384 2.94 20.64 11.58
C VAL A 384 1.52 20.68 12.13
N GLN A 385 0.66 21.49 11.52
CA GLN A 385 -0.70 21.73 11.98
C GLN A 385 -1.74 21.24 10.98
N PHE A 386 -2.68 20.42 11.43
CA PHE A 386 -3.85 20.01 10.64
C PHE A 386 -4.98 21.04 10.72
N VAL A 387 -5.54 21.38 9.58
CA VAL A 387 -6.71 22.28 9.47
C VAL A 387 -7.82 21.53 8.73
N PRO A 388 -8.92 21.15 9.40
CA PRO A 388 -9.23 21.38 10.81
C PRO A 388 -8.46 20.46 11.78
N GLU A 389 -8.23 20.94 12.99
CA GLU A 389 -7.40 20.30 14.03
C GLU A 389 -7.85 18.88 14.40
N ARG A 390 -9.13 18.54 14.24
CA ARG A 390 -9.68 17.20 14.55
C ARG A 390 -8.90 16.05 13.90
N PHE A 391 -8.26 16.27 12.76
CA PHE A 391 -7.48 15.26 12.05
C PHE A 391 -6.12 14.97 12.69
N THR A 392 -5.63 15.83 13.59
CA THR A 392 -4.44 15.58 14.39
C THR A 392 -4.58 14.27 15.18
N LYS A 393 -5.72 14.04 15.82
CA LYS A 393 -5.98 12.80 16.56
C LYS A 393 -5.93 11.56 15.66
N THR A 394 -6.49 11.66 14.47
CA THR A 394 -6.49 10.57 13.47
C THR A 394 -5.06 10.19 13.08
N TYR A 395 -4.23 11.19 12.76
CA TYR A 395 -2.82 11.02 12.43
C TYR A 395 -2.02 10.39 13.59
N VAL A 396 -2.16 10.95 14.80
CA VAL A 396 -1.42 10.49 15.99
C VAL A 396 -1.76 9.04 16.32
N ASN A 397 -3.06 8.70 16.38
CA ASN A 397 -3.48 7.33 16.70
C ASN A 397 -2.93 6.30 15.72
N TRP A 398 -2.84 6.64 14.44
CA TRP A 398 -2.31 5.72 13.44
C TRP A 398 -0.80 5.50 13.61
N LEU A 399 -0.03 6.57 13.79
CA LEU A 399 1.42 6.48 13.95
C LEU A 399 1.85 5.82 15.28
N GLU A 400 1.08 5.99 16.36
CA GLU A 400 1.35 5.31 17.64
C GLU A 400 1.21 3.78 17.53
N ASN A 401 0.44 3.29 16.56
CA ASN A 401 0.19 1.86 16.33
C ASN A 401 0.78 1.37 15.00
N ILE A 402 1.73 2.11 14.43
CA ILE A 402 2.29 1.77 13.13
C ILE A 402 3.06 0.44 13.17
N ARG A 403 2.85 -0.37 12.12
CA ARG A 403 3.59 -1.60 11.87
C ARG A 403 4.61 -1.40 10.77
N ASP A 404 5.52 -2.35 10.61
CA ASP A 404 6.48 -2.34 9.51
C ASP A 404 5.76 -2.30 8.17
N TRP A 405 6.25 -1.44 7.29
CA TRP A 405 5.63 -1.17 6.00
C TRP A 405 6.17 -2.11 4.93
N THR A 406 5.32 -2.98 4.37
CA THR A 406 5.65 -3.81 3.21
C THR A 406 5.76 -2.94 1.96
N ILE A 407 6.95 -2.80 1.39
CA ILE A 407 7.24 -1.90 0.26
C ILE A 407 7.40 -2.60 -1.08
N SER A 408 7.53 -3.92 -1.13
CA SER A 408 7.63 -4.65 -2.39
C SER A 408 6.25 -4.99 -2.98
N ARG A 409 6.14 -4.87 -4.30
CA ARG A 409 4.95 -5.19 -5.09
C ARG A 409 5.34 -6.05 -6.28
N GLN A 410 4.60 -7.13 -6.53
CA GLN A 410 4.81 -8.08 -7.63
C GLN A 410 4.18 -7.56 -8.92
N LEU A 411 4.46 -6.29 -9.22
CA LEU A 411 4.01 -5.56 -10.41
C LEU A 411 5.16 -5.42 -11.41
N TRP A 412 4.81 -5.03 -12.62
CA TRP A 412 5.79 -4.68 -13.65
C TRP A 412 5.93 -3.17 -13.84
N TRP A 413 4.91 -2.41 -13.46
CA TRP A 413 4.86 -0.96 -13.54
C TRP A 413 5.21 -0.30 -12.21
N GLY A 414 6.32 0.44 -12.17
CA GLY A 414 6.80 1.17 -11.00
C GLY A 414 8.32 1.23 -10.92
N HIS A 415 8.83 1.75 -9.81
CA HIS A 415 10.24 1.79 -9.49
C HIS A 415 10.75 0.38 -9.15
N ARG A 416 11.62 -0.17 -9.97
CA ARG A 416 12.23 -1.47 -9.65
C ARG A 416 13.08 -1.38 -8.39
N ILE A 417 12.96 -2.40 -7.54
CA ILE A 417 13.76 -2.49 -6.32
C ILE A 417 15.25 -2.57 -6.70
N PRO A 418 16.10 -1.66 -6.17
CA PRO A 418 17.51 -1.58 -6.53
C PRO A 418 18.36 -2.59 -5.74
N ALA A 419 17.96 -3.85 -5.82
CA ALA A 419 18.63 -5.00 -5.20
C ALA A 419 18.90 -6.08 -6.25
N TRP A 420 20.05 -6.74 -6.15
CA TRP A 420 20.49 -7.81 -7.03
C TRP A 420 20.91 -9.02 -6.20
N TYR A 421 20.61 -10.18 -6.71
CA TYR A 421 20.97 -11.47 -6.09
C TYR A 421 22.05 -12.13 -6.91
N CYS A 422 23.16 -12.50 -6.26
CA CYS A 422 24.20 -13.25 -6.92
C CYS A 422 23.84 -14.74 -6.99
N ASP A 423 23.84 -15.30 -8.20
CA ASP A 423 23.50 -16.70 -8.43
C ASP A 423 24.59 -17.66 -7.90
N ASP A 424 25.85 -17.19 -7.79
CA ASP A 424 27.00 -18.01 -7.39
C ASP A 424 27.27 -18.02 -5.88
N CYS A 425 27.26 -16.84 -5.22
CA CYS A 425 27.58 -16.73 -3.79
C CYS A 425 26.36 -16.47 -2.89
N GLY A 426 25.16 -16.23 -3.46
CA GLY A 426 23.93 -15.97 -2.71
C GLY A 426 23.85 -14.57 -2.08
N GLU A 427 24.83 -13.69 -2.33
CA GLU A 427 24.86 -12.34 -1.76
C GLU A 427 23.74 -11.48 -2.31
N THR A 428 23.17 -10.66 -1.43
CA THR A 428 22.20 -9.63 -1.81
C THR A 428 22.90 -8.27 -1.87
N ILE A 429 22.93 -7.69 -3.05
CA ILE A 429 23.62 -6.41 -3.31
C ILE A 429 22.58 -5.32 -3.53
N VAL A 430 22.62 -4.27 -2.72
CA VAL A 430 21.78 -3.07 -2.87
C VAL A 430 22.66 -1.94 -3.38
N SER A 431 22.26 -1.27 -4.45
CA SER A 431 23.11 -0.31 -5.15
C SER A 431 22.34 0.87 -5.73
N ARG A 432 22.98 2.06 -5.69
CA ARG A 432 22.50 3.28 -6.35
C ARG A 432 22.60 3.20 -7.86
N GLU A 433 23.53 2.38 -8.37
CA GLU A 433 23.76 2.17 -9.80
C GLU A 433 23.37 0.75 -10.21
N ASP A 434 23.06 0.57 -11.49
CA ASP A 434 22.84 -0.76 -12.03
C ASP A 434 24.13 -1.56 -12.03
N ILE A 435 24.07 -2.79 -11.56
CA ILE A 435 25.21 -3.69 -11.53
C ILE A 435 25.04 -4.83 -12.53
N THR A 436 26.12 -5.23 -13.15
CA THR A 436 26.16 -6.29 -14.18
C THR A 436 26.82 -7.58 -13.70
N GLU A 437 27.59 -7.50 -12.61
CA GLU A 437 28.26 -8.64 -12.00
C GLU A 437 28.37 -8.44 -10.46
N CYS A 438 28.51 -9.52 -9.74
CA CYS A 438 28.67 -9.50 -8.30
C CYS A 438 30.01 -8.84 -7.89
N PRO A 439 30.00 -7.79 -7.03
CA PRO A 439 31.24 -7.14 -6.61
C PRO A 439 32.13 -8.05 -5.72
N HIS A 440 31.59 -9.15 -5.17
CA HIS A 440 32.33 -10.05 -4.29
C HIS A 440 32.98 -11.24 -5.01
N CYS A 441 32.26 -11.86 -5.98
CA CYS A 441 32.73 -13.07 -6.65
C CYS A 441 32.75 -12.97 -8.17
N HIS A 442 32.35 -11.84 -8.76
CA HIS A 442 32.21 -11.62 -10.21
C HIS A 442 31.20 -12.55 -10.91
N GLY A 443 30.37 -13.22 -10.12
CA GLY A 443 29.29 -14.08 -10.64
C GLY A 443 28.13 -13.30 -11.24
N HIS A 444 27.25 -14.01 -11.94
CA HIS A 444 26.04 -13.43 -12.51
C HIS A 444 25.09 -12.91 -11.43
N VAL A 445 24.46 -11.76 -11.70
CA VAL A 445 23.49 -11.15 -10.80
C VAL A 445 22.13 -10.97 -11.47
N THR A 446 21.08 -11.23 -10.72
CA THR A 446 19.70 -11.03 -11.16
C THR A 446 19.05 -9.95 -10.32
N GLN A 447 18.52 -8.88 -10.95
CA GLN A 447 17.83 -7.82 -10.24
C GLN A 447 16.49 -8.33 -9.69
N ASP A 448 16.12 -7.88 -8.48
CA ASP A 448 14.81 -8.14 -7.87
C ASP A 448 13.70 -7.86 -8.89
N PRO A 449 12.76 -8.81 -9.11
CA PRO A 449 11.69 -8.65 -10.10
C PRO A 449 10.62 -7.66 -9.66
N ASP A 450 10.52 -7.37 -8.36
CA ASP A 450 9.47 -6.55 -7.79
C ASP A 450 9.73 -5.05 -7.99
N VAL A 451 8.67 -4.28 -7.82
CA VAL A 451 8.73 -2.81 -7.78
C VAL A 451 8.36 -2.31 -6.40
N LEU A 452 8.69 -1.06 -6.11
CA LEU A 452 8.32 -0.40 -4.87
C LEU A 452 6.83 -0.01 -4.86
N ASP A 453 6.25 0.00 -3.68
CA ASP A 453 4.96 0.61 -3.41
C ASP A 453 4.93 2.05 -3.93
N THR A 454 3.85 2.44 -4.61
CA THR A 454 3.68 3.80 -5.16
C THR A 454 3.84 4.88 -4.08
N TRP A 455 3.41 4.60 -2.85
CA TRP A 455 3.51 5.52 -1.74
C TRP A 455 4.95 5.75 -1.26
N PHE A 456 5.87 4.85 -1.58
CA PHE A 456 7.29 5.03 -1.30
C PHE A 456 7.86 6.20 -2.11
N SER A 457 7.55 6.27 -3.39
CA SER A 457 7.93 7.40 -4.22
C SER A 457 7.10 8.64 -3.92
N SER A 458 5.77 8.52 -3.77
CA SER A 458 4.88 9.66 -3.53
C SER A 458 5.20 10.40 -2.22
N GLY A 459 5.75 9.70 -1.22
CA GLY A 459 6.21 10.29 0.04
C GLY A 459 7.37 11.29 -0.10
N LEU A 460 8.08 11.28 -1.24
CA LEU A 460 9.21 12.17 -1.49
C LEU A 460 8.78 13.48 -2.20
N TRP A 461 7.50 13.63 -2.52
CA TRP A 461 6.97 14.66 -3.39
C TRP A 461 7.38 16.09 -3.00
N PRO A 462 7.38 16.52 -1.73
CA PRO A 462 7.71 17.88 -1.35
C PRO A 462 9.13 18.33 -1.70
N PHE A 463 10.09 17.42 -1.73
CA PHE A 463 11.52 17.74 -1.94
C PHE A 463 12.10 17.12 -3.22
N ALA A 464 11.72 15.91 -3.59
CA ALA A 464 12.23 15.29 -4.82
C ALA A 464 11.75 16.03 -6.09
N THR A 465 10.57 16.65 -6.07
CA THR A 465 10.08 17.50 -7.18
C THR A 465 10.98 18.71 -7.41
N MET A 466 11.63 19.22 -6.38
CA MET A 466 12.53 20.37 -6.42
C MET A 466 13.99 19.98 -6.68
N GLY A 467 14.26 18.70 -7.03
CA GLY A 467 15.54 18.24 -7.51
C GLY A 467 16.40 17.48 -6.51
N TRP A 468 15.94 17.26 -5.26
CA TRP A 468 16.65 16.40 -4.32
C TRP A 468 16.98 15.02 -4.95
N PRO A 469 18.17 14.42 -4.71
CA PRO A 469 19.16 14.74 -3.70
C PRO A 469 20.19 15.82 -4.07
N LYS A 470 19.97 16.54 -5.17
CA LYS A 470 20.84 17.66 -5.54
C LYS A 470 20.46 18.91 -4.74
N ASP A 471 21.47 19.67 -4.36
CA ASP A 471 21.33 20.96 -3.66
C ASP A 471 20.93 22.05 -4.67
N THR A 472 19.65 22.09 -5.08
CA THR A 472 19.15 23.02 -6.09
C THR A 472 18.74 24.37 -5.50
N ALA A 473 18.69 25.40 -6.34
CA ALA A 473 18.19 26.71 -5.94
C ALA A 473 16.69 26.68 -5.59
N GLU A 474 15.92 25.87 -6.32
CA GLU A 474 14.50 25.65 -6.08
C GLU A 474 14.25 25.04 -4.69
N LEU A 475 15.00 24.01 -4.32
CA LEU A 475 14.89 23.37 -3.02
C LEU A 475 15.18 24.38 -1.89
N LYS A 476 16.24 25.18 -2.02
CA LYS A 476 16.59 26.21 -1.03
C LYS A 476 15.56 27.32 -0.89
N GLN A 477 14.88 27.67 -1.99
CA GLN A 477 13.91 28.78 -1.99
C GLN A 477 12.54 28.34 -1.49
N TRP A 478 12.05 27.16 -1.94
CA TRP A 478 10.64 26.78 -1.80
C TRP A 478 10.38 25.57 -0.89
N TYR A 479 11.42 24.95 -0.35
CA TYR A 479 11.30 23.95 0.70
C TYR A 479 11.66 24.54 2.06
N PRO A 480 10.94 24.27 3.16
CA PRO A 480 9.67 23.52 3.23
C PRO A 480 8.54 24.18 2.44
N THR A 481 7.61 23.38 1.92
CA THR A 481 6.41 23.93 1.28
C THR A 481 5.47 24.59 2.32
N SER A 482 4.67 25.54 1.88
CA SER A 482 3.89 26.39 2.82
C SER A 482 2.64 25.69 3.34
N VAL A 483 1.91 25.04 2.44
CA VAL A 483 0.64 24.36 2.73
C VAL A 483 0.55 23.10 1.88
N LEU A 484 0.13 22.01 2.49
CA LEU A 484 -0.37 20.84 1.77
C LEU A 484 -1.90 20.88 1.78
N VAL A 485 -2.53 20.71 0.62
CA VAL A 485 -3.99 20.56 0.51
C VAL A 485 -4.29 19.15 0.04
N THR A 486 -5.19 18.43 0.73
CA THR A 486 -5.53 17.05 0.36
C THR A 486 -6.84 16.58 1.00
N GLY A 487 -7.39 15.45 0.53
CA GLY A 487 -8.49 14.75 1.18
C GLY A 487 -8.08 14.03 2.48
N TYR A 488 -9.05 13.80 3.36
CA TYR A 488 -8.78 13.10 4.64
C TYR A 488 -8.47 11.61 4.46
N ASP A 489 -8.86 11.02 3.37
CA ASP A 489 -8.73 9.59 3.05
C ASP A 489 -7.28 9.16 2.80
N ILE A 490 -6.38 10.11 2.48
CA ILE A 490 -4.97 9.82 2.23
C ILE A 490 -4.01 10.36 3.31
N ILE A 491 -4.50 10.67 4.51
CA ILE A 491 -3.64 11.09 5.64
C ILE A 491 -2.57 10.04 5.93
N PHE A 492 -2.95 8.76 6.00
CA PHE A 492 -2.03 7.66 6.29
C PHE A 492 -1.17 7.27 5.09
N PHE A 493 -1.77 7.33 3.91
CA PHE A 493 -1.10 6.94 2.68
C PHE A 493 -0.03 7.93 2.24
N TRP A 494 -0.30 9.23 2.38
CA TRP A 494 0.54 10.27 1.79
C TRP A 494 1.07 11.28 2.79
N VAL A 495 0.20 11.92 3.58
CA VAL A 495 0.63 13.00 4.50
C VAL A 495 1.68 12.50 5.49
N ALA A 496 1.41 11.40 6.17
CA ALA A 496 2.32 10.82 7.15
C ALA A 496 3.66 10.43 6.51
N ARG A 497 3.62 9.83 5.30
CA ARG A 497 4.82 9.43 4.56
C ARG A 497 5.68 10.61 4.15
N MET A 498 5.09 11.70 3.69
CA MET A 498 5.83 12.92 3.39
C MET A 498 6.52 13.48 4.64
N ILE A 499 5.85 13.47 5.79
CA ILE A 499 6.42 14.00 7.04
C ILE A 499 7.62 13.17 7.48
N PHE A 500 7.50 11.84 7.58
CA PHE A 500 8.63 11.05 8.07
C PHE A 500 9.78 10.94 7.06
N MET A 501 9.50 10.90 5.74
CA MET A 501 10.55 10.92 4.72
C MET A 501 11.29 12.24 4.71
N ALA A 502 10.60 13.36 4.84
CA ALA A 502 11.22 14.67 4.91
C ALA A 502 12.12 14.84 6.14
N LEU A 503 11.64 14.43 7.31
CA LEU A 503 12.43 14.48 8.54
C LEU A 503 13.69 13.60 8.47
N GLU A 504 13.61 12.46 7.78
CA GLU A 504 14.73 11.55 7.60
C GLU A 504 15.78 12.06 6.63
N PHE A 505 15.38 12.72 5.52
CA PHE A 505 16.27 13.07 4.43
C PHE A 505 16.60 14.55 4.32
N GLU A 506 15.67 15.45 4.69
CA GLU A 506 15.87 16.89 4.72
C GLU A 506 16.09 17.42 6.14
N HIS A 507 15.85 16.60 7.18
CA HIS A 507 15.98 16.98 8.59
C HIS A 507 15.09 18.16 8.97
N GLU A 508 14.03 18.40 8.20
CA GLU A 508 13.08 19.49 8.37
C GLU A 508 11.67 19.03 7.98
N ILE A 509 10.64 19.69 8.55
CA ILE A 509 9.24 19.40 8.21
C ILE A 509 8.98 19.73 6.72
N PRO A 510 8.13 18.94 6.01
CA PRO A 510 7.86 19.18 4.59
C PRO A 510 6.91 20.33 4.33
N PHE A 511 6.06 20.69 5.31
CA PHE A 511 5.06 21.76 5.27
C PHE A 511 4.59 22.10 6.68
N LYS A 512 4.16 23.36 6.87
CA LYS A 512 3.65 23.85 8.17
C LYS A 512 2.17 23.50 8.39
N HIS A 513 1.37 23.55 7.35
CA HIS A 513 -0.07 23.36 7.42
C HIS A 513 -0.52 22.24 6.49
N VAL A 514 -1.39 21.36 7.01
CA VAL A 514 -2.10 20.34 6.24
C VAL A 514 -3.58 20.72 6.21
N PHE A 515 -4.02 21.29 5.08
CA PHE A 515 -5.40 21.67 4.88
C PHE A 515 -6.19 20.48 4.31
N ILE A 516 -7.12 19.97 5.10
CA ILE A 516 -7.92 18.79 4.78
C ILE A 516 -9.32 19.21 4.30
N HIS A 517 -9.63 18.86 3.06
CA HIS A 517 -10.98 19.05 2.52
C HIS A 517 -11.83 17.78 2.58
N GLY A 518 -13.14 17.91 2.38
CA GLY A 518 -14.07 16.80 2.28
C GLY A 518 -14.03 16.12 0.90
N LEU A 519 -14.56 14.90 0.82
CA LEU A 519 -14.76 14.21 -0.45
C LEU A 519 -16.05 14.70 -1.13
N VAL A 520 -16.00 14.87 -2.45
CA VAL A 520 -17.17 15.18 -3.28
C VAL A 520 -17.88 13.86 -3.59
N ARG A 521 -19.16 13.79 -3.27
CA ARG A 521 -20.03 12.62 -3.51
C ARG A 521 -21.01 12.89 -4.64
#